data_f8c8f691eed74bad22638cf59198b401
#
_entry.id   f8c8f691eed74bad22638cf59198b401
#
_cell.length_a   1.000
_cell.length_b   1.000
_cell.length_c   1.000
_cell.angle_alpha   90.00
_cell.angle_beta   90.00
_cell.angle_gamma   90.00
#
_symmetry.space_group_name_H-M   'P 1'
#
loop_
_entity.id
_entity.type
_entity.pdbx_description
1 polymer ?
#
loop_
_entity_poly.entity_id
_entity_poly.type
_entity_poly.pdbx_seq_one_letter_code
_entity_poly.pdbx_strand_id
1 'polypeptide(L)'
;MFALVDCNNFFVSCERVFRPDLEGKAVVVLSNNDGCVVSRSNESKAMGIKMGTPFFKVRHMVDEGRLTAFSSNYSLYGDLSGRVMSILADAVPHIEIYSIDEAFLHLDGIDPENVQEFCRSLVARVRQWVGIPVSIGVAPTKTLAKIASHFAKTHKGYRGVCMMDTDAKRLKALELTPIDDVWGVGRRLAPKMESWGVRSALDFVQRPKEWVQSRLGVNGLRTWEELCGIPCVEEENAERRKSICTSRSFADMIEDERELELRVSDFAAMCAKKLRDEGSAAYDVTVFMYTNRFREDLSQYFPSVTIRLPVAANSTQEIVGAALRALNTIYKEGYQYKKAGVTVSNIVPQDQLQGVLFGYDQTLRKKQDRLSELMDSVNADSGKAMLRLAAQREGHYADGIRCEHRSSLYTTSLDEIMKVH
;
A
#
# COMPACT_ATOMS: atom_id res chain seq x y z
N MET A 1 7.00 -25.31 4.69
CA MET A 1 5.71 -25.17 3.97
C MET A 1 5.10 -23.82 4.35
N PHE A 2 4.44 -23.13 3.40
CA PHE A 2 3.87 -21.81 3.62
C PHE A 2 2.35 -21.85 3.50
N ALA A 3 1.66 -21.08 4.35
CA ALA A 3 0.26 -20.74 4.16
C ALA A 3 0.12 -19.25 3.90
N LEU A 4 -0.48 -18.84 2.78
CA LEU A 4 -0.87 -17.46 2.56
C LEU A 4 -2.31 -17.27 3.05
N VAL A 5 -2.51 -16.38 3.99
CA VAL A 5 -3.83 -15.90 4.42
C VAL A 5 -4.13 -14.59 3.68
N ASP A 6 -5.27 -14.52 3.01
CA ASP A 6 -5.75 -13.34 2.25
C ASP A 6 -7.15 -12.97 2.75
N CYS A 7 -7.34 -11.73 3.17
CA CYS A 7 -8.64 -11.21 3.59
C CYS A 7 -9.52 -10.89 2.37
N ASN A 8 -10.62 -11.60 2.22
CA ASN A 8 -11.48 -11.50 1.05
C ASN A 8 -12.14 -10.12 0.92
N ASN A 9 -11.90 -9.42 -0.21
CA ASN A 9 -12.45 -8.08 -0.48
C ASN A 9 -12.25 -7.10 0.70
N PHE A 10 -11.06 -7.08 1.28
CA PHE A 10 -10.75 -6.57 2.61
C PHE A 10 -11.46 -5.28 3.00
N PHE A 11 -11.29 -4.17 2.25
CA PHE A 11 -11.91 -2.88 2.63
C PHE A 11 -13.43 -2.95 2.64
N VAL A 12 -14.04 -3.62 1.66
CA VAL A 12 -15.50 -3.85 1.67
C VAL A 12 -15.91 -4.70 2.87
N SER A 13 -15.12 -5.71 3.20
CA SER A 13 -15.41 -6.58 4.35
C SER A 13 -15.30 -5.81 5.67
N CYS A 14 -14.34 -4.88 5.79
CA CYS A 14 -14.25 -3.98 6.94
C CYS A 14 -15.51 -3.13 7.12
N GLU A 15 -16.04 -2.56 6.04
CA GLU A 15 -17.28 -1.77 6.09
C GLU A 15 -18.49 -2.64 6.47
N ARG A 16 -18.57 -3.88 5.95
CA ARG A 16 -19.67 -4.81 6.25
C ARG A 16 -19.68 -5.29 7.71
N VAL A 17 -18.53 -5.33 8.41
CA VAL A 17 -18.50 -5.66 9.86
C VAL A 17 -19.43 -4.73 10.63
N PHE A 18 -19.49 -3.45 10.29
CA PHE A 18 -20.30 -2.43 10.95
C PHE A 18 -21.61 -2.12 10.22
N ARG A 19 -21.80 -2.67 9.02
CA ARG A 19 -22.98 -2.52 8.19
C ARG A 19 -23.43 -3.90 7.64
N PRO A 20 -23.90 -4.80 8.53
CA PRO A 20 -24.36 -6.15 8.13
C PRO A 20 -25.53 -6.12 7.15
N ASP A 21 -26.29 -5.01 7.10
CA ASP A 21 -27.35 -4.77 6.11
C ASP A 21 -26.82 -4.71 4.65
N LEU A 22 -25.51 -4.60 4.46
CA LEU A 22 -24.86 -4.60 3.14
C LEU A 22 -24.40 -6.01 2.69
N GLU A 23 -24.63 -7.04 3.49
CA GLU A 23 -24.33 -8.41 3.09
C GLU A 23 -25.19 -8.79 1.88
N GLY A 24 -24.57 -9.38 0.84
CA GLY A 24 -25.25 -9.70 -0.41
C GLY A 24 -25.54 -8.50 -1.34
N LYS A 25 -25.20 -7.28 -0.95
CA LYS A 25 -25.38 -6.08 -1.79
C LYS A 25 -24.09 -5.69 -2.52
N ALA A 26 -24.23 -5.01 -3.65
CA ALA A 26 -23.11 -4.46 -4.38
C ALA A 26 -22.48 -3.29 -3.62
N VAL A 27 -21.21 -3.43 -3.23
CA VAL A 27 -20.45 -2.43 -2.47
C VAL A 27 -19.11 -2.21 -3.11
N VAL A 28 -18.64 -0.96 -3.14
CA VAL A 28 -17.29 -0.58 -3.54
C VAL A 28 -16.69 0.38 -2.52
N VAL A 29 -15.37 0.33 -2.39
CA VAL A 29 -14.59 1.35 -1.66
C VAL A 29 -13.74 2.11 -2.66
N LEU A 30 -13.70 3.42 -2.50
CA LEU A 30 -13.03 4.37 -3.38
C LEU A 30 -11.64 4.73 -2.84
N SER A 31 -10.73 5.09 -3.73
CA SER A 31 -9.42 5.64 -3.37
C SER A 31 -9.54 7.06 -2.80
N ASN A 32 -8.41 7.63 -2.34
CA ASN A 32 -8.35 9.03 -1.95
C ASN A 32 -9.02 9.96 -2.99
N ASN A 33 -9.70 11.00 -2.50
CA ASN A 33 -10.51 11.93 -3.29
C ASN A 33 -11.66 11.28 -4.07
N ASP A 34 -12.16 10.14 -3.61
CA ASP A 34 -13.21 9.36 -4.26
C ASP A 34 -12.94 9.10 -5.75
N GLY A 35 -11.66 8.93 -6.09
CA GLY A 35 -11.23 8.90 -7.48
C GLY A 35 -11.59 7.64 -8.23
N CYS A 36 -11.19 6.47 -7.71
CA CYS A 36 -11.33 5.17 -8.37
C CYS A 36 -11.70 4.07 -7.37
N VAL A 37 -12.32 3.01 -7.87
CA VAL A 37 -12.63 1.81 -7.09
C VAL A 37 -11.36 1.05 -6.73
N VAL A 38 -11.12 0.84 -5.43
CA VAL A 38 -9.95 0.11 -4.90
C VAL A 38 -10.32 -1.17 -4.13
N SER A 39 -11.60 -1.36 -3.81
CA SER A 39 -12.10 -2.64 -3.30
C SER A 39 -13.54 -2.85 -3.77
N ARG A 40 -13.94 -4.12 -3.92
CA ARG A 40 -15.22 -4.50 -4.53
C ARG A 40 -15.79 -5.74 -3.86
N SER A 41 -17.08 -5.73 -3.57
CA SER A 41 -17.81 -6.94 -3.20
C SER A 41 -17.94 -7.92 -4.39
N ASN A 42 -18.28 -9.17 -4.12
CA ASN A 42 -18.52 -10.14 -5.19
C ASN A 42 -19.69 -9.75 -6.08
N GLU A 43 -20.70 -9.13 -5.50
CA GLU A 43 -21.88 -8.61 -6.21
C GLU A 43 -21.50 -7.48 -7.15
N SER A 44 -20.64 -6.54 -6.73
CA SER A 44 -20.17 -5.47 -7.60
C SER A 44 -19.20 -5.98 -8.70
N LYS A 45 -18.43 -7.05 -8.43
CA LYS A 45 -17.65 -7.75 -9.46
C LYS A 45 -18.57 -8.39 -10.51
N ALA A 46 -19.69 -9.01 -10.09
CA ALA A 46 -20.69 -9.61 -10.99
C ALA A 46 -21.38 -8.56 -11.87
N MET A 47 -21.49 -7.31 -11.41
CA MET A 47 -21.94 -6.18 -12.22
C MET A 47 -20.91 -5.68 -13.24
N GLY A 48 -19.74 -6.31 -13.35
CA GLY A 48 -18.67 -5.93 -14.29
C GLY A 48 -17.82 -4.75 -13.85
N ILE A 49 -17.94 -4.27 -12.60
CA ILE A 49 -17.10 -3.18 -12.09
C ILE A 49 -15.67 -3.70 -11.89
N LYS A 50 -14.68 -3.11 -12.59
CA LYS A 50 -13.27 -3.52 -12.52
C LYS A 50 -12.50 -2.71 -11.48
N MET A 51 -11.41 -3.29 -10.96
CA MET A 51 -10.45 -2.55 -10.13
C MET A 51 -9.90 -1.34 -10.89
N GLY A 52 -9.78 -0.20 -10.20
CA GLY A 52 -9.33 1.06 -10.82
C GLY A 52 -10.39 1.77 -11.67
N THR A 53 -11.62 1.27 -11.71
CA THR A 53 -12.72 1.98 -12.41
C THR A 53 -12.90 3.37 -11.81
N PRO A 54 -12.81 4.47 -12.59
CA PRO A 54 -13.08 5.81 -12.12
C PRO A 54 -14.50 5.94 -11.55
N PHE A 55 -14.66 6.58 -10.39
CA PHE A 55 -15.94 6.68 -9.69
C PHE A 55 -17.04 7.34 -10.54
N PHE A 56 -16.69 8.36 -11.31
CA PHE A 56 -17.67 9.05 -12.16
C PHE A 56 -18.37 8.11 -13.17
N LYS A 57 -17.73 6.99 -13.56
CA LYS A 57 -18.32 5.99 -14.48
C LYS A 57 -19.40 5.12 -13.82
N VAL A 58 -19.37 4.99 -12.50
CA VAL A 58 -20.30 4.14 -11.73
C VAL A 58 -21.19 4.93 -10.79
N ARG A 59 -21.03 6.25 -10.71
CA ARG A 59 -21.79 7.15 -9.83
C ARG A 59 -23.30 7.02 -10.05
N HIS A 60 -23.75 6.93 -11.31
CA HIS A 60 -25.16 6.75 -11.63
C HIS A 60 -25.76 5.50 -10.97
N MET A 61 -24.98 4.41 -10.78
CA MET A 61 -25.47 3.21 -10.09
C MET A 61 -25.67 3.46 -8.58
N VAL A 62 -24.86 4.39 -8.00
CA VAL A 62 -25.04 4.82 -6.61
C VAL A 62 -26.28 5.69 -6.48
N ASP A 63 -26.45 6.64 -7.37
CA ASP A 63 -27.61 7.55 -7.40
C ASP A 63 -28.94 6.77 -7.60
N GLU A 64 -28.91 5.66 -8.32
CA GLU A 64 -30.03 4.72 -8.51
C GLU A 64 -30.21 3.71 -7.36
N GLY A 65 -29.37 3.73 -6.33
CA GLY A 65 -29.43 2.79 -5.19
C GLY A 65 -29.02 1.35 -5.50
N ARG A 66 -28.43 1.07 -6.66
CA ARG A 66 -27.97 -0.27 -7.09
C ARG A 66 -26.55 -0.60 -6.59
N LEU A 67 -25.79 0.40 -6.19
CA LEU A 67 -24.42 0.29 -5.72
C LEU A 67 -24.24 1.16 -4.47
N THR A 68 -23.60 0.62 -3.44
CA THR A 68 -23.17 1.41 -2.29
C THR A 68 -21.68 1.73 -2.43
N ALA A 69 -21.32 3.00 -2.29
CA ALA A 69 -19.92 3.44 -2.32
C ALA A 69 -19.49 3.97 -0.96
N PHE A 70 -18.25 3.64 -0.55
CA PHE A 70 -17.58 4.23 0.61
C PHE A 70 -16.30 4.93 0.17
N SER A 71 -16.01 6.08 0.76
CA SER A 71 -14.65 6.66 0.72
C SER A 71 -13.71 5.80 1.58
N SER A 72 -12.42 5.75 1.26
CA SER A 72 -11.45 4.98 2.04
C SER A 72 -11.39 5.44 3.50
N ASN A 73 -11.56 4.51 4.44
CA ASN A 73 -11.40 4.69 5.88
C ASN A 73 -10.18 3.90 6.37
N TYR A 74 -8.98 4.40 6.03
CA TYR A 74 -7.73 3.67 6.31
C TYR A 74 -7.46 3.47 7.81
N SER A 75 -7.99 4.33 8.68
CA SER A 75 -7.90 4.14 10.14
C SER A 75 -8.64 2.87 10.57
N LEU A 76 -9.87 2.70 10.11
CA LEU A 76 -10.67 1.50 10.35
C LEU A 76 -9.99 0.25 9.77
N TYR A 77 -9.52 0.34 8.52
CA TYR A 77 -8.89 -0.82 7.85
C TYR A 77 -7.59 -1.23 8.52
N GLY A 78 -6.79 -0.25 8.98
CA GLY A 78 -5.56 -0.51 9.72
C GLY A 78 -5.82 -1.21 11.06
N ASP A 79 -6.84 -0.79 11.81
CA ASP A 79 -7.21 -1.42 13.07
C ASP A 79 -7.68 -2.87 12.87
N LEU A 80 -8.60 -3.10 11.93
CA LEU A 80 -9.10 -4.45 11.64
C LEU A 80 -8.00 -5.37 11.08
N SER A 81 -7.09 -4.83 10.26
CA SER A 81 -5.89 -5.55 9.83
C SER A 81 -5.05 -5.99 11.04
N GLY A 82 -4.73 -5.05 11.95
CA GLY A 82 -3.97 -5.36 13.15
C GLY A 82 -4.59 -6.48 13.98
N ARG A 83 -5.91 -6.50 14.13
CA ARG A 83 -6.64 -7.58 14.84
C ARG A 83 -6.51 -8.93 14.13
N VAL A 84 -6.65 -8.96 12.80
CA VAL A 84 -6.44 -10.19 12.01
C VAL A 84 -5.00 -10.67 12.16
N MET A 85 -4.00 -9.78 11.95
CA MET A 85 -2.59 -10.14 12.04
C MET A 85 -2.19 -10.63 13.44
N SER A 86 -2.77 -10.08 14.52
CA SER A 86 -2.55 -10.57 15.89
C SER A 86 -3.06 -12.01 16.07
N ILE A 87 -4.27 -12.33 15.56
CA ILE A 87 -4.81 -13.70 15.62
C ILE A 87 -3.91 -14.68 14.87
N LEU A 88 -3.36 -14.26 13.72
CA LEU A 88 -2.46 -15.07 12.92
C LEU A 88 -1.10 -15.28 13.62
N ALA A 89 -0.56 -14.23 14.24
CA ALA A 89 0.69 -14.28 15.00
C ALA A 89 0.59 -15.19 16.22
N ASP A 90 -0.55 -15.21 16.90
CA ASP A 90 -0.79 -16.10 18.04
C ASP A 90 -0.92 -17.58 17.62
N ALA A 91 -1.18 -17.86 16.34
CA ALA A 91 -1.43 -19.20 15.84
C ALA A 91 -0.18 -19.95 15.36
N VAL A 92 0.90 -19.23 15.00
CA VAL A 92 2.15 -19.80 14.46
C VAL A 92 3.37 -19.11 15.05
N PRO A 93 4.53 -19.81 15.17
CA PRO A 93 5.76 -19.20 15.69
C PRO A 93 6.31 -18.09 14.81
N HIS A 94 6.07 -18.13 13.51
CA HIS A 94 6.62 -17.17 12.56
C HIS A 94 5.58 -16.74 11.52
N ILE A 95 5.38 -15.42 11.42
CA ILE A 95 4.48 -14.76 10.48
C ILE A 95 5.24 -13.67 9.71
N GLU A 96 5.01 -13.59 8.42
CA GLU A 96 5.49 -12.52 7.55
C GLU A 96 4.29 -11.72 7.04
N ILE A 97 4.10 -10.50 7.57
CA ILE A 97 3.02 -9.60 7.13
C ILE A 97 3.44 -9.00 5.79
N TYR A 98 2.79 -9.42 4.72
CA TYR A 98 3.10 -9.01 3.36
C TYR A 98 2.37 -7.72 2.94
N SER A 99 1.11 -7.57 3.37
CA SER A 99 0.30 -6.38 3.12
C SER A 99 -0.70 -6.11 4.25
N ILE A 100 -1.58 -5.12 4.07
CA ILE A 100 -2.66 -4.83 5.02
C ILE A 100 -3.69 -5.97 5.12
N ASP A 101 -3.77 -6.84 4.12
CA ASP A 101 -4.76 -7.91 3.99
C ASP A 101 -4.19 -9.30 3.71
N GLU A 102 -2.85 -9.42 3.60
CA GLU A 102 -2.16 -10.69 3.33
C GLU A 102 -1.01 -10.94 4.30
N ALA A 103 -0.88 -12.18 4.76
CA ALA A 103 0.28 -12.64 5.55
C ALA A 103 0.67 -14.06 5.19
N PHE A 104 1.98 -14.34 5.16
CA PHE A 104 2.52 -15.69 5.06
C PHE A 104 2.76 -16.25 6.46
N LEU A 105 2.26 -17.45 6.69
CA LEU A 105 2.50 -18.24 7.89
C LEU A 105 3.50 -19.33 7.58
N HIS A 106 4.52 -19.48 8.40
CA HIS A 106 5.43 -20.61 8.36
C HIS A 106 4.79 -21.76 9.15
N LEU A 107 4.56 -22.88 8.48
CA LEU A 107 3.87 -24.05 9.07
C LEU A 107 4.85 -25.07 9.66
N ASP A 108 6.09 -24.64 9.94
CA ASP A 108 7.10 -25.50 10.53
C ASP A 108 6.69 -25.93 11.95
N GLY A 109 6.74 -27.24 12.21
CA GLY A 109 6.30 -27.80 13.48
C GLY A 109 4.81 -28.20 13.54
N ILE A 110 4.02 -27.93 12.50
CA ILE A 110 2.66 -28.45 12.37
C ILE A 110 2.71 -29.76 11.58
N ASP A 111 2.12 -30.82 12.15
CA ASP A 111 2.01 -32.10 11.48
C ASP A 111 1.28 -31.94 10.13
N PRO A 112 1.87 -32.42 9.00
CA PRO A 112 1.28 -32.30 7.67
C PRO A 112 -0.16 -32.80 7.57
N GLU A 113 -0.53 -33.84 8.32
CA GLU A 113 -1.88 -34.38 8.36
C GLU A 113 -2.90 -33.41 8.98
N ASN A 114 -2.44 -32.55 9.89
CA ASN A 114 -3.27 -31.60 10.63
C ASN A 114 -3.33 -30.21 9.98
N VAL A 115 -2.50 -29.90 8.99
CA VAL A 115 -2.41 -28.55 8.38
C VAL A 115 -3.76 -28.09 7.83
N GLN A 116 -4.51 -28.98 7.18
CA GLN A 116 -5.80 -28.59 6.60
C GLN A 116 -6.82 -28.20 7.68
N GLU A 117 -6.90 -28.97 8.76
CA GLU A 117 -7.81 -28.70 9.88
C GLU A 117 -7.38 -27.44 10.64
N PHE A 118 -6.09 -27.28 10.88
CA PHE A 118 -5.51 -26.05 11.43
C PHE A 118 -5.93 -24.84 10.63
N CYS A 119 -5.74 -24.83 9.31
CA CYS A 119 -6.12 -23.71 8.44
C CYS A 119 -7.64 -23.45 8.46
N ARG A 120 -8.48 -24.50 8.49
CA ARG A 120 -9.93 -24.34 8.62
C ARG A 120 -10.33 -23.70 9.95
N SER A 121 -9.71 -24.13 11.06
CA SER A 121 -9.95 -23.55 12.38
C SER A 121 -9.57 -22.06 12.40
N LEU A 122 -8.48 -21.70 11.72
CA LEU A 122 -8.01 -20.33 11.62
C LEU A 122 -8.97 -19.46 10.80
N VAL A 123 -9.48 -19.94 9.66
CA VAL A 123 -10.53 -19.25 8.88
C VAL A 123 -11.76 -19.00 9.73
N ALA A 124 -12.21 -20.01 10.49
CA ALA A 124 -13.37 -19.88 11.37
C ALA A 124 -13.11 -18.86 12.50
N ARG A 125 -11.94 -18.91 13.13
CA ARG A 125 -11.54 -18.01 14.23
C ARG A 125 -11.50 -16.55 13.78
N VAL A 126 -10.85 -16.25 12.67
CA VAL A 126 -10.79 -14.86 12.13
C VAL A 126 -12.19 -14.36 11.81
N ARG A 127 -13.02 -15.20 11.18
CA ARG A 127 -14.42 -14.84 10.88
C ARG A 127 -15.23 -14.59 12.16
N GLN A 128 -15.06 -15.40 13.17
CA GLN A 128 -15.80 -15.28 14.43
C GLN A 128 -15.37 -14.06 15.25
N TRP A 129 -14.05 -13.79 15.35
CA TRP A 129 -13.52 -12.78 16.27
C TRP A 129 -13.46 -11.38 15.66
N VAL A 130 -13.23 -11.28 14.34
CA VAL A 130 -13.07 -10.00 13.64
C VAL A 130 -14.20 -9.74 12.64
N GLY A 131 -14.92 -10.76 12.20
CA GLY A 131 -15.97 -10.64 11.18
C GLY A 131 -15.43 -10.62 9.74
N ILE A 132 -14.11 -10.68 9.54
CA ILE A 132 -13.49 -10.64 8.21
C ILE A 132 -13.40 -12.06 7.62
N PRO A 133 -13.92 -12.30 6.41
CA PRO A 133 -13.74 -13.57 5.72
C PRO A 133 -12.32 -13.65 5.15
N VAL A 134 -11.64 -14.78 5.38
CA VAL A 134 -10.29 -15.03 4.85
C VAL A 134 -10.25 -16.29 4.02
N SER A 135 -9.29 -16.36 3.10
CA SER A 135 -8.95 -17.56 2.33
C SER A 135 -7.49 -17.92 2.56
N ILE A 136 -7.20 -19.22 2.64
CA ILE A 136 -5.85 -19.73 2.92
C ILE A 136 -5.41 -20.65 1.80
N GLY A 137 -4.26 -20.33 1.22
CA GLY A 137 -3.56 -21.21 0.26
C GLY A 137 -2.32 -21.80 0.87
N VAL A 138 -2.19 -23.12 0.88
CA VAL A 138 -1.04 -23.84 1.45
C VAL A 138 -0.23 -24.48 0.33
N ALA A 139 1.08 -24.25 0.31
CA ALA A 139 1.98 -24.79 -0.70
C ALA A 139 3.45 -24.84 -0.21
N PRO A 140 4.34 -25.56 -0.94
CA PRO A 140 5.77 -25.61 -0.63
C PRO A 140 6.48 -24.24 -0.72
N THR A 141 6.00 -23.34 -1.57
CA THR A 141 6.60 -22.02 -1.82
C THR A 141 5.59 -20.89 -1.70
N LYS A 142 6.07 -19.65 -1.49
CA LYS A 142 5.21 -18.46 -1.37
C LYS A 142 4.41 -18.18 -2.64
N THR A 143 5.03 -18.33 -3.82
CA THR A 143 4.35 -18.12 -5.11
C THR A 143 3.24 -19.14 -5.34
N LEU A 144 3.49 -20.40 -5.02
CA LEU A 144 2.46 -21.44 -5.09
C LEU A 144 1.35 -21.23 -4.05
N ALA A 145 1.69 -20.76 -2.85
CA ALA A 145 0.70 -20.42 -1.82
C ALA A 145 -0.25 -19.29 -2.27
N LYS A 146 0.24 -18.30 -3.05
CA LYS A 146 -0.62 -17.28 -3.67
C LYS A 146 -1.59 -17.87 -4.69
N ILE A 147 -1.12 -18.79 -5.54
CA ILE A 147 -1.99 -19.51 -6.49
C ILE A 147 -3.04 -20.33 -5.72
N ALA A 148 -2.63 -21.06 -4.68
CA ALA A 148 -3.55 -21.85 -3.85
C ALA A 148 -4.59 -20.97 -3.15
N SER A 149 -4.19 -19.79 -2.62
CA SER A 149 -5.12 -18.82 -2.01
C SER A 149 -6.14 -18.29 -3.04
N HIS A 150 -5.71 -18.02 -4.28
CA HIS A 150 -6.61 -17.63 -5.35
C HIS A 150 -7.68 -18.72 -5.60
N PHE A 151 -7.30 -20.00 -5.66
CA PHE A 151 -8.27 -21.09 -5.79
C PHE A 151 -9.18 -21.22 -4.58
N ALA A 152 -8.65 -21.10 -3.37
CA ALA A 152 -9.44 -21.10 -2.13
C ALA A 152 -10.54 -20.02 -2.14
N LYS A 153 -10.22 -18.84 -2.71
CA LYS A 153 -11.10 -17.68 -2.80
C LYS A 153 -12.17 -17.80 -3.90
N THR A 154 -11.81 -18.40 -5.03
CA THR A 154 -12.67 -18.44 -6.22
C THR A 154 -13.55 -19.68 -6.30
N HIS A 155 -13.15 -20.80 -5.71
CA HIS A 155 -13.86 -22.07 -5.80
C HIS A 155 -14.45 -22.50 -4.46
N LYS A 156 -15.78 -22.43 -4.35
CA LYS A 156 -16.53 -22.74 -3.11
C LYS A 156 -16.24 -24.16 -2.55
N GLY A 157 -15.84 -25.13 -3.39
CA GLY A 157 -15.51 -26.48 -2.97
C GLY A 157 -14.36 -26.57 -1.99
N TYR A 158 -13.43 -25.61 -2.02
CA TYR A 158 -12.31 -25.53 -1.07
C TYR A 158 -12.71 -25.04 0.33
N ARG A 159 -13.90 -24.44 0.48
CA ARG A 159 -14.37 -23.90 1.77
C ARG A 159 -13.36 -22.95 2.44
N GLY A 160 -12.70 -22.12 1.62
CA GLY A 160 -11.71 -21.15 2.08
C GLY A 160 -10.29 -21.67 2.30
N VAL A 161 -10.01 -22.98 2.13
CA VAL A 161 -8.66 -23.55 2.29
C VAL A 161 -8.31 -24.45 1.11
N CYS A 162 -7.29 -24.08 0.35
CA CYS A 162 -6.75 -24.89 -0.74
C CYS A 162 -5.33 -25.38 -0.41
N MET A 163 -5.11 -26.67 -0.45
CA MET A 163 -3.79 -27.29 -0.23
C MET A 163 -3.19 -27.79 -1.53
N MET A 164 -1.96 -27.37 -1.79
CA MET A 164 -1.12 -27.80 -2.93
C MET A 164 0.07 -28.61 -2.39
N ASP A 165 -0.23 -29.82 -1.92
CA ASP A 165 0.67 -30.71 -1.18
C ASP A 165 1.28 -31.82 -2.05
N THR A 166 0.84 -31.96 -3.30
CA THR A 166 1.34 -32.95 -4.25
C THR A 166 1.68 -32.33 -5.60
N ASP A 167 2.62 -32.94 -6.33
CA ASP A 167 2.98 -32.51 -7.69
C ASP A 167 1.80 -32.51 -8.65
N ALA A 168 0.91 -33.51 -8.53
CA ALA A 168 -0.29 -33.57 -9.36
C ALA A 168 -1.20 -32.35 -9.16
N LYS A 169 -1.42 -31.93 -7.90
CA LYS A 169 -2.18 -30.71 -7.59
C LYS A 169 -1.45 -29.46 -8.08
N ARG A 170 -0.13 -29.39 -7.90
CA ARG A 170 0.71 -28.29 -8.39
C ARG A 170 0.59 -28.14 -9.90
N LEU A 171 0.86 -29.19 -10.67
CA LEU A 171 0.79 -29.16 -12.13
C LEU A 171 -0.60 -28.76 -12.63
N LYS A 172 -1.66 -29.30 -12.00
CA LYS A 172 -3.03 -28.93 -12.36
C LYS A 172 -3.34 -27.47 -12.06
N ALA A 173 -2.87 -26.93 -10.93
CA ALA A 173 -3.02 -25.52 -10.60
C ALA A 173 -2.25 -24.62 -11.58
N LEU A 174 -1.03 -24.97 -11.96
CA LEU A 174 -0.22 -24.25 -12.94
C LEU A 174 -0.88 -24.22 -14.33
N GLU A 175 -1.50 -25.33 -14.76
CA GLU A 175 -2.25 -25.40 -16.01
C GLU A 175 -3.44 -24.42 -16.04
N LEU A 176 -4.14 -24.29 -14.90
CA LEU A 176 -5.33 -23.46 -14.77
C LEU A 176 -5.02 -21.97 -14.46
N THR A 177 -3.75 -21.64 -14.16
CA THR A 177 -3.36 -20.28 -13.80
C THR A 177 -2.82 -19.55 -15.04
N PRO A 178 -3.51 -18.50 -15.53
CA PRO A 178 -3.00 -17.62 -16.59
C PRO A 178 -1.67 -16.98 -16.19
N ILE A 179 -0.82 -16.70 -17.15
CA ILE A 179 0.51 -16.15 -16.87
C ILE A 179 0.47 -14.75 -16.23
N ASP A 180 -0.53 -13.94 -16.53
CA ASP A 180 -0.73 -12.61 -15.97
C ASP A 180 -1.24 -12.63 -14.52
N ASP A 181 -1.73 -13.77 -14.03
CA ASP A 181 -2.09 -14.00 -12.63
C ASP A 181 -0.93 -14.53 -11.77
N VAL A 182 0.22 -14.81 -12.37
CA VAL A 182 1.42 -15.27 -11.64
C VAL A 182 2.08 -14.11 -10.91
N TRP A 183 2.34 -14.29 -9.61
CA TRP A 183 3.06 -13.31 -8.80
C TRP A 183 4.44 -13.00 -9.39
N GLY A 184 4.73 -11.70 -9.60
CA GLY A 184 5.93 -11.25 -10.29
C GLY A 184 5.76 -11.02 -11.80
N VAL A 185 4.64 -11.45 -12.41
CA VAL A 185 4.31 -11.19 -13.81
C VAL A 185 3.31 -10.04 -13.91
N GLY A 186 3.81 -8.84 -14.18
CA GLY A 186 2.98 -7.64 -14.27
C GLY A 186 2.48 -7.35 -15.69
N ARG A 187 1.58 -6.36 -15.80
CA ARG A 187 0.92 -5.93 -17.07
C ARG A 187 1.86 -5.65 -18.24
N ARG A 188 3.14 -5.34 -18.00
CA ARG A 188 4.14 -5.11 -19.05
C ARG A 188 4.84 -6.40 -19.47
N LEU A 189 4.94 -7.36 -18.57
CA LEU A 189 5.65 -8.61 -18.78
C LEU A 189 4.74 -9.68 -19.41
N ALA A 190 3.50 -9.78 -18.95
CA ALA A 190 2.54 -10.77 -19.43
C ALA A 190 2.38 -10.78 -20.97
N PRO A 191 2.14 -9.65 -21.69
CA PRO A 191 2.03 -9.66 -23.13
C PRO A 191 3.32 -10.11 -23.84
N LYS A 192 4.51 -9.83 -23.26
CA LYS A 192 5.78 -10.31 -23.78
C LYS A 192 5.90 -11.82 -23.66
N MET A 193 5.52 -12.38 -22.49
CA MET A 193 5.53 -13.82 -22.26
C MET A 193 4.56 -14.55 -23.19
N GLU A 194 3.36 -14.00 -23.37
CA GLU A 194 2.38 -14.51 -24.35
C GLU A 194 2.91 -14.52 -25.77
N SER A 195 3.64 -13.46 -26.19
CA SER A 195 4.29 -13.40 -27.51
C SER A 195 5.38 -14.48 -27.71
N TRP A 196 5.92 -15.01 -26.60
CA TRP A 196 6.86 -16.14 -26.60
C TRP A 196 6.18 -17.50 -26.47
N GLY A 197 4.84 -17.53 -26.52
CA GLY A 197 4.05 -18.77 -26.39
C GLY A 197 3.94 -19.26 -24.94
N VAL A 198 4.08 -18.38 -23.94
CA VAL A 198 3.88 -18.70 -22.51
C VAL A 198 2.57 -18.04 -22.08
N ARG A 199 1.49 -18.82 -22.00
CA ARG A 199 0.14 -18.34 -21.68
C ARG A 199 -0.33 -18.73 -20.30
N SER A 200 0.24 -19.82 -19.74
CA SER A 200 -0.07 -20.33 -18.42
C SER A 200 1.18 -20.44 -17.56
N ALA A 201 1.00 -20.57 -16.25
CA ALA A 201 2.10 -20.86 -15.34
C ALA A 201 2.75 -22.22 -15.67
N LEU A 202 2.00 -23.19 -16.22
CA LEU A 202 2.54 -24.46 -16.69
C LEU A 202 3.47 -24.27 -17.89
N ASP A 203 3.06 -23.50 -18.91
CA ASP A 203 3.93 -23.16 -20.06
C ASP A 203 5.24 -22.53 -19.59
N PHE A 204 5.18 -21.74 -18.51
CA PHE A 204 6.35 -21.07 -17.97
C PHE A 204 7.33 -22.04 -17.33
N VAL A 205 6.88 -22.95 -16.47
CA VAL A 205 7.76 -23.93 -15.81
C VAL A 205 8.32 -24.98 -16.78
N GLN A 206 7.69 -25.18 -17.94
CA GLN A 206 8.20 -26.05 -19.00
C GLN A 206 9.35 -25.43 -19.82
N ARG A 207 9.64 -24.12 -19.63
CA ARG A 207 10.79 -23.48 -20.30
C ARG A 207 12.10 -23.87 -19.63
N PRO A 208 13.20 -24.05 -20.39
CA PRO A 208 14.52 -24.33 -19.83
C PRO A 208 14.98 -23.17 -18.91
N LYS A 209 15.69 -23.49 -17.84
CA LYS A 209 16.21 -22.53 -16.84
C LYS A 209 17.05 -21.43 -17.50
N GLU A 210 17.90 -21.79 -18.46
CA GLU A 210 18.76 -20.88 -19.20
C GLU A 210 17.94 -19.88 -20.04
N TRP A 211 16.85 -20.36 -20.63
CA TRP A 211 15.92 -19.47 -21.37
C TRP A 211 15.28 -18.44 -20.44
N VAL A 212 14.80 -18.89 -19.28
CA VAL A 212 14.19 -18.00 -18.27
C VAL A 212 15.20 -16.93 -17.81
N GLN A 213 16.40 -17.37 -17.44
CA GLN A 213 17.44 -16.47 -16.94
C GLN A 213 17.86 -15.43 -18.00
N SER A 214 17.99 -15.83 -19.26
CA SER A 214 18.40 -14.95 -20.36
C SER A 214 17.33 -13.89 -20.71
N ARG A 215 16.05 -14.23 -20.59
CA ARG A 215 14.92 -13.37 -20.98
C ARG A 215 14.38 -12.51 -19.84
N LEU A 216 14.40 -13.02 -18.62
CA LEU A 216 13.71 -12.44 -17.46
C LEU A 216 14.66 -12.07 -16.31
N GLY A 217 15.93 -12.45 -16.40
CA GLY A 217 16.93 -12.21 -15.36
C GLY A 217 16.64 -12.95 -14.06
N VAL A 218 17.27 -12.50 -12.96
CA VAL A 218 17.21 -13.18 -11.66
C VAL A 218 15.80 -13.22 -11.07
N ASN A 219 14.99 -12.17 -11.24
CA ASN A 219 13.64 -12.14 -10.70
C ASN A 219 12.71 -13.13 -11.39
N GLY A 220 12.80 -13.23 -12.72
CA GLY A 220 12.05 -14.25 -13.46
C GLY A 220 12.49 -15.67 -13.12
N LEU A 221 13.79 -15.88 -12.90
CA LEU A 221 14.31 -17.16 -12.46
C LEU A 221 13.78 -17.57 -11.09
N ARG A 222 13.77 -16.67 -10.12
CA ARG A 222 13.18 -16.92 -8.79
C ARG A 222 11.70 -17.30 -8.89
N THR A 223 10.91 -16.54 -9.67
CA THR A 223 9.50 -16.89 -9.89
C THR A 223 9.34 -18.28 -10.51
N TRP A 224 10.21 -18.65 -11.47
CA TRP A 224 10.20 -19.97 -12.09
C TRP A 224 10.55 -21.08 -11.09
N GLU A 225 11.60 -20.91 -10.28
CA GLU A 225 12.02 -21.86 -9.23
C GLU A 225 10.90 -22.05 -8.19
N GLU A 226 10.27 -20.97 -7.73
CA GLU A 226 9.12 -21.00 -6.82
C GLU A 226 7.96 -21.83 -7.39
N LEU A 227 7.62 -21.63 -8.67
CA LEU A 227 6.57 -22.43 -9.35
C LEU A 227 6.98 -23.89 -9.54
N CYS A 228 8.27 -24.18 -9.66
CA CYS A 228 8.80 -25.55 -9.66
C CYS A 228 8.77 -26.23 -8.28
N GLY A 229 8.42 -25.48 -7.21
CA GLY A 229 8.36 -26.00 -5.84
C GLY A 229 9.65 -25.80 -5.04
N ILE A 230 10.60 -24.99 -5.54
CA ILE A 230 11.87 -24.68 -4.90
C ILE A 230 11.72 -23.32 -4.20
N PRO A 231 11.68 -23.26 -2.85
CA PRO A 231 11.54 -22.01 -2.13
C PRO A 231 12.82 -21.17 -2.25
N CYS A 232 12.70 -19.94 -2.79
CA CYS A 232 13.82 -19.05 -3.01
C CYS A 232 13.46 -17.56 -2.77
N VAL A 233 12.20 -17.25 -2.46
CA VAL A 233 11.78 -15.93 -2.03
C VAL A 233 11.97 -15.85 -0.51
N GLU A 234 13.08 -15.22 -0.13
CA GLU A 234 13.39 -14.94 1.26
C GLU A 234 12.41 -13.90 1.84
N GLU A 235 12.31 -13.88 3.16
CA GLU A 235 11.63 -12.81 3.87
C GLU A 235 12.41 -11.51 3.62
N GLU A 236 11.71 -10.46 3.19
CA GLU A 236 12.32 -9.14 3.17
C GLU A 236 12.60 -8.75 4.64
N ASN A 237 13.83 -8.96 5.08
CA ASN A 237 14.29 -8.32 6.31
C ASN A 237 13.93 -6.85 6.21
N ALA A 238 13.34 -6.30 7.26
CA ALA A 238 13.00 -4.88 7.34
C ALA A 238 14.28 -4.03 7.27
N GLU A 239 14.90 -4.00 6.06
CA GLU A 239 15.96 -3.07 5.77
C GLU A 239 15.43 -1.66 6.00
N ARG A 240 16.30 -0.78 6.51
CA ARG A 240 15.96 0.64 6.65
C ARG A 240 15.46 1.18 5.33
N ARG A 241 14.43 2.01 5.37
CA ARG A 241 13.84 2.60 4.16
C ARG A 241 14.91 3.34 3.37
N LYS A 242 14.98 3.08 2.08
CA LYS A 242 15.90 3.77 1.14
C LYS A 242 15.39 5.17 0.77
N SER A 243 14.07 5.38 0.89
CA SER A 243 13.42 6.67 0.64
C SER A 243 12.09 6.78 1.38
N ILE A 244 11.67 8.01 1.69
CA ILE A 244 10.36 8.34 2.24
C ILE A 244 9.70 9.34 1.30
N CYS A 245 8.51 9.02 0.80
CA CYS A 245 7.74 9.90 -0.07
C CYS A 245 6.42 10.31 0.58
N THR A 246 6.12 11.59 0.51
CA THR A 246 4.80 12.14 0.83
C THR A 246 4.28 12.90 -0.39
N SER A 247 3.16 12.46 -0.95
CA SER A 247 2.56 13.08 -2.14
C SER A 247 1.04 13.00 -2.10
N ARG A 248 0.38 13.95 -2.78
CA ARG A 248 -1.08 13.96 -2.93
C ARG A 248 -1.49 14.34 -4.34
N SER A 249 -2.54 13.71 -4.83
CA SER A 249 -3.34 14.25 -5.93
C SER A 249 -4.36 15.22 -5.34
N PHE A 250 -4.49 16.39 -5.93
CA PHE A 250 -5.41 17.42 -5.48
C PHE A 250 -6.83 17.12 -5.95
N ALA A 251 -7.85 17.50 -5.18
CA ALA A 251 -9.24 17.40 -5.60
C ALA A 251 -9.47 18.27 -6.84
N ASP A 252 -9.12 19.54 -6.74
CA ASP A 252 -9.08 20.51 -7.84
C ASP A 252 -7.64 20.76 -8.27
N MET A 253 -7.43 21.10 -9.55
CA MET A 253 -6.09 21.42 -10.04
C MET A 253 -5.63 22.79 -9.50
N ILE A 254 -4.37 22.91 -9.15
CA ILE A 254 -3.76 24.11 -8.56
C ILE A 254 -2.89 24.78 -9.62
N GLU A 255 -3.07 26.10 -9.79
CA GLU A 255 -2.23 26.97 -10.64
C GLU A 255 -1.39 27.92 -9.78
N ASP A 256 -1.90 28.30 -8.63
CA ASP A 256 -1.27 29.29 -7.73
C ASP A 256 0.00 28.72 -7.08
N GLU A 257 1.11 29.47 -7.24
CA GLU A 257 2.42 29.10 -6.70
C GLU A 257 2.39 29.04 -5.18
N ARG A 258 1.72 29.99 -4.54
CA ARG A 258 1.64 30.09 -3.08
C ARG A 258 0.89 28.91 -2.47
N GLU A 259 -0.19 28.48 -3.09
CA GLU A 259 -0.92 27.29 -2.66
C GLU A 259 -0.03 26.02 -2.81
N LEU A 260 0.76 25.92 -3.88
CA LEU A 260 1.73 24.82 -4.06
C LEU A 260 2.85 24.86 -3.03
N GLU A 261 3.39 26.04 -2.68
CA GLU A 261 4.38 26.21 -1.62
C GLU A 261 3.87 25.67 -0.28
N LEU A 262 2.64 26.02 0.09
CA LEU A 262 2.00 25.56 1.33
C LEU A 262 1.86 24.03 1.34
N ARG A 263 1.41 23.43 0.22
CA ARG A 263 1.25 21.96 0.09
C ARG A 263 2.59 21.24 0.15
N VAL A 264 3.59 21.73 -0.58
CA VAL A 264 4.93 21.11 -0.61
C VAL A 264 5.59 21.23 0.76
N SER A 265 5.39 22.34 1.48
CA SER A 265 5.87 22.52 2.86
C SER A 265 5.25 21.51 3.82
N ASP A 266 3.95 21.23 3.71
CA ASP A 266 3.29 20.19 4.49
C ASP A 266 3.88 18.80 4.20
N PHE A 267 4.09 18.47 2.92
CA PHE A 267 4.65 17.17 2.54
C PHE A 267 6.10 17.02 3.02
N ALA A 268 6.89 18.08 2.94
CA ALA A 268 8.27 18.13 3.42
C ALA A 268 8.34 17.94 4.94
N ALA A 269 7.49 18.65 5.69
CA ALA A 269 7.39 18.52 7.15
C ALA A 269 7.01 17.10 7.58
N MET A 270 6.10 16.46 6.86
CA MET A 270 5.74 15.04 7.10
C MET A 270 6.88 14.07 6.79
N CYS A 271 7.66 14.32 5.73
CA CYS A 271 8.86 13.53 5.47
C CYS A 271 9.90 13.68 6.58
N ALA A 272 10.13 14.92 7.05
CA ALA A 272 11.04 15.21 8.15
C ALA A 272 10.61 14.50 9.45
N LYS A 273 9.32 14.55 9.80
CA LYS A 273 8.79 13.82 10.96
C LYS A 273 9.03 12.32 10.85
N LYS A 274 8.71 11.69 9.71
CA LYS A 274 8.94 10.26 9.50
C LYS A 274 10.41 9.86 9.61
N LEU A 275 11.35 10.72 9.15
CA LEU A 275 12.78 10.50 9.34
C LEU A 275 13.14 10.47 10.84
N ARG A 276 12.61 11.42 11.63
CA ARG A 276 12.86 11.46 13.09
C ARG A 276 12.22 10.26 13.81
N ASP A 277 10.99 9.90 13.46
CA ASP A 277 10.30 8.73 14.02
C ASP A 277 11.09 7.43 13.78
N GLU A 278 11.90 7.36 12.71
CA GLU A 278 12.75 6.22 12.36
C GLU A 278 14.22 6.40 12.82
N GLY A 279 14.56 7.46 13.56
CA GLY A 279 15.93 7.76 13.99
C GLY A 279 16.90 7.91 12.82
N SER A 280 16.44 8.51 11.71
CA SER A 280 17.19 8.65 10.47
C SER A 280 17.27 10.09 9.97
N ALA A 281 18.16 10.35 9.01
CA ALA A 281 18.32 11.63 8.32
C ALA A 281 18.56 11.38 6.81
N ALA A 282 18.26 12.35 5.97
CA ALA A 282 18.40 12.22 4.52
C ALA A 282 19.28 13.29 3.92
N TYR A 283 20.04 12.93 2.87
CA TYR A 283 20.83 13.89 2.09
C TYR A 283 20.05 14.54 0.96
N ASP A 284 19.15 13.83 0.33
CA ASP A 284 18.50 14.28 -0.89
C ASP A 284 17.02 14.58 -0.65
N VAL A 285 16.59 15.78 -1.11
CA VAL A 285 15.19 16.23 -1.09
C VAL A 285 14.75 16.44 -2.52
N THR A 286 13.84 15.60 -3.00
CA THR A 286 13.27 15.66 -4.36
C THR A 286 11.86 16.22 -4.28
N VAL A 287 11.55 17.24 -5.08
CA VAL A 287 10.19 17.71 -5.30
C VAL A 287 9.77 17.38 -6.73
N PHE A 288 8.54 16.94 -6.88
CA PHE A 288 7.94 16.70 -8.18
C PHE A 288 6.51 17.24 -8.23
N MET A 289 6.10 17.66 -9.42
CA MET A 289 4.73 18.10 -9.70
C MET A 289 4.25 17.49 -11.01
N TYR A 290 2.96 17.17 -11.09
CA TYR A 290 2.37 16.58 -12.29
C TYR A 290 1.05 17.27 -12.64
N THR A 291 0.90 17.60 -13.92
CA THR A 291 -0.38 17.94 -14.54
C THR A 291 -1.26 16.68 -14.64
N ASN A 292 -2.50 16.84 -15.08
CA ASN A 292 -3.41 15.71 -15.23
C ASN A 292 -3.25 15.05 -16.63
N ARG A 293 -2.50 13.93 -16.68
CA ARG A 293 -2.25 13.17 -17.92
C ARG A 293 -3.51 12.66 -18.65
N PHE A 294 -4.67 12.67 -17.99
CA PHE A 294 -5.94 12.24 -18.59
C PHE A 294 -6.73 13.38 -19.22
N ARG A 295 -6.23 14.61 -19.11
CA ARG A 295 -6.77 15.84 -19.71
C ARG A 295 -5.88 16.22 -20.89
N GLU A 296 -6.14 15.57 -22.05
CA GLU A 296 -5.39 15.81 -23.30
C GLU A 296 -5.60 17.22 -23.86
N ASP A 297 -6.66 17.89 -23.40
CA ASP A 297 -6.99 19.28 -23.71
C ASP A 297 -6.11 20.32 -22.97
N LEU A 298 -5.31 19.89 -21.99
CA LEU A 298 -4.43 20.74 -21.20
C LEU A 298 -2.95 20.52 -21.53
N SER A 299 -2.16 21.57 -21.43
CA SER A 299 -0.70 21.48 -21.52
C SER A 299 -0.14 20.55 -20.45
N GLN A 300 0.76 19.64 -20.85
CA GLN A 300 1.33 18.63 -19.97
C GLN A 300 2.73 19.01 -19.48
N TYR A 301 2.98 18.86 -18.16
CA TYR A 301 4.26 19.13 -17.55
C TYR A 301 4.47 18.24 -16.32
N PHE A 302 5.60 17.53 -16.25
CA PHE A 302 5.92 16.52 -15.23
C PHE A 302 7.32 16.74 -14.66
N PRO A 303 7.61 17.89 -14.06
CA PRO A 303 8.95 18.19 -13.58
C PRO A 303 9.27 17.46 -12.29
N SER A 304 10.56 17.25 -12.06
CA SER A 304 11.14 16.78 -10.81
C SER A 304 12.56 17.31 -10.69
N VAL A 305 12.92 17.76 -9.48
CA VAL A 305 14.28 18.19 -9.16
C VAL A 305 14.68 17.73 -7.77
N THR A 306 15.95 17.41 -7.61
CA THR A 306 16.54 16.99 -6.33
C THR A 306 17.53 18.03 -5.86
N ILE A 307 17.37 18.48 -4.61
CA ILE A 307 18.34 19.30 -3.88
C ILE A 307 19.11 18.38 -2.92
N ARG A 308 20.44 18.35 -3.05
CA ARG A 308 21.31 17.66 -2.12
C ARG A 308 21.71 18.58 -0.98
N LEU A 309 21.49 18.14 0.24
CA LEU A 309 21.93 18.82 1.46
C LEU A 309 23.42 18.55 1.71
N PRO A 310 24.18 19.54 2.22
CA PRO A 310 25.58 19.35 2.52
C PRO A 310 25.83 18.35 3.66
N VAL A 311 24.87 18.25 4.60
CA VAL A 311 24.84 17.25 5.68
C VAL A 311 23.45 16.63 5.70
N ALA A 312 23.36 15.31 5.96
CA ALA A 312 22.05 14.68 6.08
C ALA A 312 21.26 15.32 7.23
N ALA A 313 20.00 15.64 6.97
CA ALA A 313 19.14 16.35 7.91
C ALA A 313 17.79 15.63 8.10
N ASN A 314 17.16 15.88 9.24
CA ASN A 314 15.79 15.51 9.56
C ASN A 314 15.02 16.65 10.25
N SER A 315 15.65 17.84 10.40
CA SER A 315 14.95 19.00 10.91
C SER A 315 13.91 19.49 9.90
N THR A 316 12.74 19.87 10.41
CA THR A 316 11.64 20.34 9.56
C THR A 316 12.04 21.55 8.73
N GLN A 317 12.83 22.46 9.30
CA GLN A 317 13.27 23.69 8.64
C GLN A 317 14.19 23.42 7.45
N GLU A 318 15.17 22.51 7.59
CA GLU A 318 16.11 22.22 6.51
C GLU A 318 15.41 21.49 5.36
N ILE A 319 14.55 20.50 5.66
CA ILE A 319 13.83 19.74 4.65
C ILE A 319 12.81 20.65 3.92
N VAL A 320 12.02 21.46 4.65
CA VAL A 320 11.07 22.41 4.03
C VAL A 320 11.81 23.45 3.21
N GLY A 321 12.90 24.04 3.73
CA GLY A 321 13.69 25.02 2.99
C GLY A 321 14.28 24.45 1.70
N ALA A 322 14.77 23.21 1.71
CA ALA A 322 15.24 22.53 0.50
C ALA A 322 14.08 22.25 -0.48
N ALA A 323 12.93 21.80 0.01
CA ALA A 323 11.76 21.53 -0.82
C ALA A 323 11.22 22.81 -1.50
N LEU A 324 11.18 23.95 -0.81
CA LEU A 324 10.77 25.22 -1.40
C LEU A 324 11.76 25.69 -2.48
N ARG A 325 13.08 25.60 -2.26
CA ARG A 325 14.07 25.89 -3.30
C ARG A 325 13.89 24.99 -4.53
N ALA A 326 13.60 23.71 -4.31
CA ALA A 326 13.32 22.76 -5.39
C ALA A 326 12.04 23.14 -6.16
N LEU A 327 10.97 23.47 -5.44
CA LEU A 327 9.71 23.93 -6.05
C LEU A 327 9.91 25.15 -6.94
N ASN A 328 10.57 26.19 -6.44
CA ASN A 328 10.83 27.43 -7.19
C ASN A 328 11.64 27.20 -8.48
N THR A 329 12.46 26.14 -8.53
CA THR A 329 13.21 25.77 -9.74
C THR A 329 12.32 25.14 -10.82
N ILE A 330 11.25 24.45 -10.42
CA ILE A 330 10.43 23.67 -11.35
C ILE A 330 9.02 24.23 -11.56
N TYR A 331 8.60 25.20 -10.74
CA TYR A 331 7.31 25.85 -10.94
C TYR A 331 7.30 26.60 -12.29
N LYS A 332 6.19 26.51 -12.99
CA LYS A 332 5.90 27.30 -14.20
C LYS A 332 4.46 27.77 -14.16
N GLU A 333 4.28 29.04 -14.34
CA GLU A 333 2.97 29.67 -14.50
C GLU A 333 2.21 29.14 -15.72
N GLY A 334 0.88 29.10 -15.65
CA GLY A 334 0.02 28.68 -16.74
C GLY A 334 -0.19 27.16 -16.83
N TYR A 335 0.37 26.36 -15.93
CA TYR A 335 0.09 24.92 -15.82
C TYR A 335 -0.85 24.61 -14.69
N GLN A 336 -1.76 23.66 -14.92
CA GLN A 336 -2.72 23.15 -13.94
C GLN A 336 -2.20 21.88 -13.27
N TYR A 337 -1.65 22.01 -12.07
CA TYR A 337 -1.04 20.91 -11.34
C TYR A 337 -2.08 20.04 -10.64
N LYS A 338 -2.08 18.75 -10.92
CA LYS A 338 -3.00 17.76 -10.33
C LYS A 338 -2.38 17.01 -9.16
N LYS A 339 -1.06 16.93 -9.10
CA LYS A 339 -0.33 16.20 -8.05
C LYS A 339 0.98 16.90 -7.75
N ALA A 340 1.35 16.92 -6.47
CA ALA A 340 2.69 17.26 -6.02
C ALA A 340 3.17 16.29 -4.94
N GLY A 341 4.48 16.24 -4.72
CA GLY A 341 5.07 15.43 -3.68
C GLY A 341 6.51 15.77 -3.37
N VAL A 342 6.92 15.35 -2.17
CA VAL A 342 8.29 15.43 -1.67
C VAL A 342 8.77 14.00 -1.39
N THR A 343 9.97 13.69 -1.85
CA THR A 343 10.68 12.44 -1.55
C THR A 343 12.02 12.77 -0.91
N VAL A 344 12.30 12.19 0.24
CA VAL A 344 13.63 12.22 0.85
C VAL A 344 14.31 10.88 0.62
N SER A 345 15.58 10.90 0.23
CA SER A 345 16.37 9.70 -0.11
C SER A 345 17.83 9.83 0.33
N ASN A 346 18.64 8.81 0.06
CA ASN A 346 19.97 8.68 0.65
C ASN A 346 19.89 8.80 2.18
N ILE A 347 19.05 7.94 2.76
CA ILE A 347 18.75 7.92 4.19
C ILE A 347 19.88 7.20 4.92
N VAL A 348 20.34 7.84 6.01
CA VAL A 348 21.38 7.32 6.90
C VAL A 348 20.89 7.35 8.35
N PRO A 349 21.46 6.50 9.24
CA PRO A 349 21.18 6.58 10.66
C PRO A 349 21.52 7.95 11.24
N GLN A 350 20.72 8.46 12.16
CA GLN A 350 20.96 9.77 12.78
C GLN A 350 22.24 9.80 13.64
N ASP A 351 22.66 8.67 14.17
CA ASP A 351 23.89 8.50 14.95
C ASP A 351 25.18 8.38 14.10
N GLN A 352 25.04 8.29 12.76
CA GLN A 352 26.15 8.12 11.81
C GLN A 352 26.31 9.32 10.87
N LEU A 353 25.94 10.52 11.33
CA LEU A 353 26.02 11.73 10.50
C LEU A 353 27.47 12.18 10.33
N GLN A 354 27.90 12.28 9.07
CA GLN A 354 29.17 12.88 8.73
C GLN A 354 29.00 14.39 8.63
N GLY A 355 29.63 15.13 9.53
CA GLY A 355 29.70 16.59 9.49
C GLY A 355 30.62 17.10 8.39
N VAL A 356 30.43 18.35 7.98
CA VAL A 356 31.36 19.09 7.10
C VAL A 356 32.19 20.08 7.91
N LEU A 357 33.46 20.20 7.56
CA LEU A 357 34.43 21.06 8.31
C LEU A 357 34.18 22.56 8.09
N PHE A 358 33.57 22.95 6.97
CA PHE A 358 33.41 24.36 6.60
C PHE A 358 31.99 24.64 6.09
N GLY A 359 31.49 25.84 6.34
CA GLY A 359 30.24 26.33 5.72
C GLY A 359 28.94 25.79 6.33
N TYR A 360 29.01 25.12 7.49
CA TYR A 360 27.84 24.58 8.17
C TYR A 360 27.76 24.99 9.63
N ASP A 361 26.70 25.70 10.02
CA ASP A 361 26.50 26.16 11.39
C ASP A 361 25.92 25.08 12.28
N GLN A 362 26.79 24.40 13.02
CA GLN A 362 26.39 23.34 13.97
C GLN A 362 25.49 23.85 15.12
N THR A 363 25.63 25.13 15.49
CA THR A 363 24.85 25.74 16.58
C THR A 363 23.40 25.95 16.09
N LEU A 364 23.25 26.47 14.89
CA LEU A 364 21.95 26.64 14.26
C LEU A 364 21.25 25.27 14.08
N ARG A 365 21.99 24.26 13.65
CA ARG A 365 21.45 22.91 13.49
C ARG A 365 20.90 22.36 14.81
N LYS A 366 21.70 22.34 15.86
CA LYS A 366 21.26 21.86 17.19
C LYS A 366 19.98 22.58 17.66
N LYS A 367 19.85 23.85 17.32
CA LYS A 367 18.66 24.65 17.63
C LYS A 367 17.44 24.20 16.82
N GLN A 368 17.63 23.91 15.54
CA GLN A 368 16.57 23.42 14.64
C GLN A 368 16.13 21.99 14.99
N ASP A 369 17.06 21.10 15.34
CA ASP A 369 16.78 19.76 15.80
C ASP A 369 15.91 19.80 17.06
N ARG A 370 16.36 20.55 18.09
CA ARG A 370 15.62 20.72 19.34
C ARG A 370 14.23 21.35 19.13
N LEU A 371 14.10 22.31 18.21
CA LEU A 371 12.81 22.91 17.88
C LEU A 371 11.88 21.88 17.21
N SER A 372 12.41 21.05 16.32
CA SER A 372 11.64 20.01 15.65
C SER A 372 11.14 18.94 16.64
N GLU A 373 12.01 18.52 17.58
CA GLU A 373 11.64 17.59 18.66
C GLU A 373 10.55 18.17 19.57
N LEU A 374 10.67 19.45 19.96
CA LEU A 374 9.67 20.13 20.76
C LEU A 374 8.32 20.22 20.04
N MET A 375 8.34 20.57 18.73
CA MET A 375 7.12 20.61 17.91
C MET A 375 6.46 19.22 17.84
N ASP A 376 7.25 18.18 17.68
CA ASP A 376 6.74 16.79 17.63
C ASP A 376 6.10 16.40 18.97
N SER A 377 6.73 16.72 20.11
CA SER A 377 6.20 16.44 21.44
C SER A 377 4.85 17.14 21.69
N VAL A 378 4.78 18.46 21.44
CA VAL A 378 3.55 19.22 21.61
C VAL A 378 2.43 18.73 20.71
N ASN A 379 2.76 18.37 19.47
CA ASN A 379 1.78 17.86 18.51
C ASN A 379 1.32 16.42 18.87
N ALA A 380 2.18 15.60 19.44
CA ALA A 380 1.82 14.27 19.94
C ALA A 380 0.88 14.35 21.14
N ASP A 381 1.20 15.18 22.14
CA ASP A 381 0.41 15.36 23.35
C ASP A 381 -1.00 15.90 23.07
N SER A 382 -1.11 16.80 22.08
CA SER A 382 -2.40 17.40 21.70
C SER A 382 -3.25 16.52 20.76
N GLY A 383 -2.67 15.48 20.17
CA GLY A 383 -3.31 14.67 19.12
C GLY A 383 -3.63 15.42 17.84
N LYS A 384 -3.18 16.68 17.72
CA LYS A 384 -3.40 17.59 16.58
C LYS A 384 -2.10 18.33 16.27
N ALA A 385 -1.93 18.75 15.01
CA ALA A 385 -0.80 19.58 14.62
C ALA A 385 -0.97 21.04 15.10
N MET A 386 -0.72 21.27 16.39
CA MET A 386 -0.86 22.58 17.05
C MET A 386 0.28 23.55 16.66
N LEU A 387 1.51 23.04 16.55
CA LEU A 387 2.68 23.82 16.14
C LEU A 387 3.09 23.44 14.71
N ARG A 388 3.29 24.46 13.88
CA ARG A 388 3.69 24.34 12.48
C ARG A 388 4.65 25.46 12.10
N LEU A 389 5.40 25.26 11.01
CA LEU A 389 6.14 26.37 10.39
C LEU A 389 5.17 27.31 9.67
N ALA A 390 5.46 28.61 9.64
CA ALA A 390 4.66 29.60 8.92
C ALA A 390 4.55 29.33 7.39
N ALA A 391 5.46 28.52 6.85
CA ALA A 391 5.40 28.06 5.46
C ALA A 391 4.38 26.96 5.21
N GLN A 392 3.80 26.36 6.25
CA GLN A 392 2.78 25.32 6.14
C GLN A 392 1.37 25.94 6.11
N ARG A 393 0.42 25.16 5.60
CA ARG A 393 -0.98 25.57 5.49
C ARG A 393 -1.64 25.65 6.87
N GLU A 394 -2.53 26.61 7.05
CA GLU A 394 -3.46 26.63 8.18
C GLU A 394 -4.54 25.52 8.00
N GLY A 395 -5.07 24.99 9.13
CA GLY A 395 -6.10 23.96 9.12
C GLY A 395 -5.57 22.52 9.21
N HIS A 396 -6.45 21.54 9.07
CA HIS A 396 -6.08 20.14 9.16
C HIS A 396 -5.43 19.67 7.85
N TYR A 397 -4.40 18.81 7.92
CA TYR A 397 -3.73 18.25 6.75
C TYR A 397 -4.69 17.52 5.78
N ALA A 398 -5.79 16.97 6.31
CA ALA A 398 -6.85 16.32 5.55
C ALA A 398 -7.80 17.31 4.85
N ASP A 399 -7.73 18.62 5.14
CA ASP A 399 -8.60 19.61 4.52
C ASP A 399 -8.35 19.67 3.01
N GLY A 400 -9.41 19.51 2.23
CA GLY A 400 -9.35 19.42 0.77
C GLY A 400 -9.20 18.00 0.20
N ILE A 401 -9.27 16.95 1.05
CA ILE A 401 -9.47 15.58 0.56
C ILE A 401 -10.98 15.36 0.41
N ARG A 402 -11.40 15.00 -0.81
CA ARG A 402 -12.80 14.64 -1.05
C ARG A 402 -13.07 13.25 -0.45
N CYS A 403 -14.01 13.18 0.51
CA CYS A 403 -14.44 11.96 1.20
C CYS A 403 -15.95 12.06 1.47
N GLU A 404 -16.75 12.07 0.39
CA GLU A 404 -18.21 12.31 0.47
C GLU A 404 -18.99 11.10 1.03
N HIS A 405 -18.38 9.91 1.01
CA HIS A 405 -19.00 8.65 1.40
C HIS A 405 -18.26 7.95 2.56
N ARG A 406 -17.55 8.74 3.44
CA ARG A 406 -16.78 8.15 4.53
C ARG A 406 -17.69 7.53 5.58
N SER A 407 -17.42 6.30 5.99
CA SER A 407 -18.01 5.67 7.16
C SER A 407 -17.47 6.29 8.46
N SER A 408 -18.16 6.07 9.58
CA SER A 408 -17.69 6.48 10.91
C SER A 408 -16.38 5.80 11.31
N LEU A 409 -15.62 6.45 12.18
CA LEU A 409 -14.39 5.90 12.77
C LEU A 409 -14.73 4.94 13.92
N TYR A 410 -15.48 3.88 13.62
CA TYR A 410 -16.12 2.96 14.59
C TYR A 410 -15.18 2.43 15.68
N THR A 411 -13.91 2.24 15.39
CA THR A 411 -12.93 1.61 16.30
C THR A 411 -11.80 2.54 16.71
N THR A 412 -11.68 3.72 16.08
CA THR A 412 -10.55 4.62 16.26
C THR A 412 -10.92 6.01 16.78
N SER A 413 -12.22 6.28 16.97
CA SER A 413 -12.73 7.51 17.61
C SER A 413 -13.84 7.17 18.60
N LEU A 414 -13.68 7.59 19.86
CA LEU A 414 -14.70 7.38 20.90
C LEU A 414 -16.00 8.15 20.60
N ASP A 415 -15.91 9.26 19.90
CA ASP A 415 -17.07 10.09 19.55
C ASP A 415 -17.94 9.48 18.43
N GLU A 416 -17.36 8.56 17.63
CA GLU A 416 -18.02 7.92 16.49
C GLU A 416 -18.35 6.43 16.72
N ILE A 417 -18.30 5.94 17.98
CA ILE A 417 -18.68 4.57 18.34
C ILE A 417 -20.16 4.33 18.04
N MET A 418 -20.48 3.13 17.57
CA MET A 418 -21.87 2.71 17.40
C MET A 418 -22.65 2.76 18.71
N LYS A 419 -23.75 3.53 18.73
CA LYS A 419 -24.65 3.55 19.87
C LYS A 419 -25.66 2.41 19.72
N VAL A 420 -25.71 1.53 20.73
CA VAL A 420 -26.72 0.46 20.80
C VAL A 420 -27.90 1.02 21.58
N HIS A 421 -29.09 0.93 21.00
CA HIS A 421 -30.37 1.35 21.61
C HIS A 421 -31.17 0.14 22.04
#